data_e3ddc2287570cab4f7a2686f14233c72
#
_entry.id   e3ddc2287570cab4f7a2686f14233c72
#
_cell.length_a   1.000
_cell.length_b   1.000
_cell.length_c   1.000
_cell.angle_alpha   90.00
_cell.angle_beta   90.00
_cell.angle_gamma   90.00
#
_symmetry.space_group_name_H-M   'P 1'
#
loop_
_entity.id
_entity.type
_entity.pdbx_description
1 polymer ?
#
loop_
_entity_poly.entity_id
_entity_poly.type
_entity_poly.pdbx_seq_one_letter_code
_entity_poly.pdbx_strand_id
1 'polypeptide(L)'
;MALPSDPDHDARETLRLIGPDPQNWVPDREGIDHNVFVVGGGQTGATFAFALRRAGIGKVTVIDAAPDEGKAGIWLTHARMNRLRTPKGLPGPELGLPGLSFQSWYEARHGAEAYAGFDRIARTDWANYLKWYRDFLGIGIRYGTRLLRIEPADGYLRLHLDAGGTPLIETARKIILANGFGGSGGPMIPAVPAALPQGFVAHSSAAIDFASLKGKAVAVVGSAASAFDAAGTALEAGAQSVRLFARRTSIASVPINRVRGYPGAYDNYPRLPDPVRWRQALRFREAGSTPPPDAVERVVRHKNFHLHLGAPWTNADIDGGKVVTDIGAETFAFDFVIAGTGYFADPTRKPEFSNFAASIRLWRDQYAPAEGELDEFFGAHPYLGLGHEFLEKALGEAPFLRNIHVFNPGGFVSFGLPIGDVPSIRRDVPAVVARISRDLFLADLDSHESRITGSHPAEFGEEAYASAVWRPAQTIAAE
;
A
#
# COMPACT_ATOMS: atom_id res chain seq x y z
N MET A 1 -35.88 3.61 -15.90
CA MET A 1 -34.42 3.54 -15.97
C MET A 1 -33.91 4.98 -15.90
N ALA A 2 -33.31 5.39 -14.79
CA ALA A 2 -32.69 6.73 -14.73
C ALA A 2 -31.53 6.77 -15.74
N LEU A 3 -31.42 7.88 -16.48
CA LEU A 3 -30.30 8.09 -17.39
C LEU A 3 -29.00 8.07 -16.59
N PRO A 4 -27.89 7.57 -17.17
CA PRO A 4 -26.59 7.67 -16.53
C PRO A 4 -26.30 9.12 -16.15
N SER A 5 -25.95 9.38 -14.90
CA SER A 5 -25.53 10.70 -14.44
C SER A 5 -24.02 10.85 -14.61
N ASP A 6 -23.55 12.10 -14.57
CA ASP A 6 -22.12 12.37 -14.63
C ASP A 6 -21.50 12.11 -13.24
N PRO A 7 -20.54 11.16 -13.08
CA PRO A 7 -19.90 10.91 -11.78
C PRO A 7 -19.17 12.13 -11.21
N ASP A 8 -18.79 13.07 -12.08
CA ASP A 8 -18.14 14.31 -11.65
C ASP A 8 -19.11 15.25 -10.92
N HIS A 9 -20.43 15.13 -11.16
CA HIS A 9 -21.41 15.97 -10.48
C HIS A 9 -21.40 15.74 -8.97
N ASP A 10 -21.55 14.49 -8.53
CA ASP A 10 -21.57 14.12 -7.12
C ASP A 10 -20.23 14.39 -6.42
N ALA A 11 -19.14 14.20 -7.16
CA ALA A 11 -17.80 14.48 -6.67
C ALA A 11 -17.59 15.99 -6.47
N ARG A 12 -17.99 16.83 -7.45
CA ARG A 12 -17.94 18.31 -7.32
C ARG A 12 -18.79 18.80 -6.17
N GLU A 13 -20.01 18.27 -6.03
CA GLU A 13 -20.92 18.65 -4.95
C GLU A 13 -20.34 18.26 -3.57
N THR A 14 -19.77 17.07 -3.45
CA THR A 14 -19.08 16.63 -2.22
C THR A 14 -17.94 17.61 -1.86
N LEU A 15 -17.07 17.94 -2.81
CA LEU A 15 -15.96 18.87 -2.56
C LEU A 15 -16.45 20.27 -2.25
N ARG A 16 -17.51 20.76 -2.92
CA ARG A 16 -18.14 22.05 -2.62
C ARG A 16 -18.64 22.12 -1.18
N LEU A 17 -19.30 21.05 -0.70
CA LEU A 17 -19.90 21.00 0.65
C LEU A 17 -18.87 20.92 1.77
N ILE A 18 -17.70 20.31 1.52
CA ILE A 18 -16.62 20.24 2.52
C ILE A 18 -15.64 21.44 2.43
N GLY A 19 -15.88 22.36 1.51
CA GLY A 19 -15.06 23.55 1.30
C GLY A 19 -13.78 23.30 0.49
N PRO A 20 -13.11 24.41 0.07
CA PRO A 20 -11.91 24.33 -0.75
C PRO A 20 -10.74 23.67 -0.03
N ASP A 21 -9.74 23.25 -0.79
CA ASP A 21 -8.46 22.82 -0.23
C ASP A 21 -7.80 24.00 0.51
N PRO A 22 -7.26 23.79 1.73
CA PRO A 22 -6.51 24.82 2.42
C PRO A 22 -5.28 25.26 1.61
N GLN A 23 -4.89 26.51 1.76
CA GLN A 23 -3.64 27.00 1.20
C GLN A 23 -2.43 26.29 1.85
N ASN A 24 -1.33 26.21 1.11
CA ASN A 24 -0.10 25.68 1.66
C ASN A 24 0.37 26.52 2.86
N TRP A 25 0.47 25.86 4.01
CA TRP A 25 0.93 26.49 5.24
C TRP A 25 2.40 26.18 5.57
N VAL A 26 3.00 25.20 4.86
CA VAL A 26 4.38 24.76 5.11
C VAL A 26 5.34 25.78 4.50
N PRO A 27 6.23 26.39 5.29
CA PRO A 27 7.19 27.35 4.77
C PRO A 27 8.15 26.74 3.76
N ASP A 28 8.52 27.52 2.76
CA ASP A 28 9.56 27.14 1.82
C ASP A 28 10.93 27.16 2.52
N ARG A 29 11.75 26.17 2.20
CA ARG A 29 13.15 26.09 2.64
C ARG A 29 14.06 26.07 1.43
N GLU A 30 15.10 26.88 1.46
CA GLU A 30 16.12 26.91 0.41
C GLU A 30 16.78 25.54 0.23
N GLY A 31 16.99 25.12 -1.02
CA GLY A 31 17.59 23.84 -1.36
C GLY A 31 16.68 22.61 -1.13
N ILE A 32 15.39 22.83 -0.79
CA ILE A 32 14.41 21.74 -0.61
C ILE A 32 13.37 21.79 -1.73
N ASP A 33 13.36 20.75 -2.56
CA ASP A 33 12.44 20.64 -3.70
C ASP A 33 11.04 20.26 -3.24
N HIS A 34 10.92 19.35 -2.25
CA HIS A 34 9.65 18.75 -1.84
C HIS A 34 9.46 18.76 -0.32
N ASN A 35 8.27 19.13 0.14
CA ASN A 35 7.88 18.89 1.53
C ASN A 35 7.60 17.40 1.75
N VAL A 36 6.91 16.76 0.79
CA VAL A 36 6.61 15.33 0.82
C VAL A 36 6.83 14.71 -0.56
N PHE A 37 7.59 13.63 -0.59
CA PHE A 37 7.84 12.85 -1.79
C PHE A 37 7.19 11.47 -1.67
N VAL A 38 6.30 11.11 -2.59
CA VAL A 38 5.54 9.86 -2.55
C VAL A 38 6.05 8.91 -3.64
N VAL A 39 6.51 7.74 -3.24
CA VAL A 39 7.01 6.69 -4.15
C VAL A 39 5.94 5.65 -4.38
N GLY A 40 5.43 5.58 -5.61
CA GLY A 40 4.35 4.71 -6.06
C GLY A 40 3.08 5.49 -6.38
N GLY A 41 2.70 5.52 -7.67
CA GLY A 41 1.53 6.22 -8.21
C GLY A 41 0.25 5.38 -8.28
N GLY A 42 0.20 4.26 -7.55
CA GLY A 42 -1.00 3.42 -7.44
C GLY A 42 -2.11 4.07 -6.60
N GLN A 43 -3.11 3.26 -6.22
CA GLN A 43 -4.25 3.73 -5.39
C GLN A 43 -3.80 4.49 -4.14
N THR A 44 -2.78 4.01 -3.46
CA THR A 44 -2.28 4.58 -2.20
C THR A 44 -1.58 5.91 -2.40
N GLY A 45 -0.69 6.02 -3.40
CA GLY A 45 0.01 7.27 -3.70
C GLY A 45 -0.93 8.37 -4.15
N ALA A 46 -1.94 8.04 -4.97
CA ALA A 46 -3.00 8.97 -5.35
C ALA A 46 -3.79 9.46 -4.13
N THR A 47 -4.12 8.54 -3.20
CA THR A 47 -4.81 8.92 -1.96
C THR A 47 -3.96 9.84 -1.09
N PHE A 48 -2.66 9.58 -0.96
CA PHE A 48 -1.75 10.47 -0.22
C PHE A 48 -1.67 11.86 -0.84
N ALA A 49 -1.57 11.96 -2.17
CA ALA A 49 -1.55 13.26 -2.84
C ALA A 49 -2.81 14.09 -2.50
N PHE A 50 -3.99 13.46 -2.56
CA PHE A 50 -5.24 14.11 -2.18
C PHE A 50 -5.27 14.48 -0.69
N ALA A 51 -4.94 13.55 0.20
CA ALA A 51 -5.00 13.77 1.65
C ALA A 51 -4.02 14.87 2.12
N LEU A 52 -2.80 14.91 1.56
CA LEU A 52 -1.81 15.95 1.84
C LEU A 52 -2.29 17.32 1.36
N ARG A 53 -2.89 17.39 0.17
CA ARG A 53 -3.51 18.62 -0.36
C ARG A 53 -4.64 19.11 0.55
N ARG A 54 -5.52 18.20 1.01
CA ARG A 54 -6.58 18.51 1.99
C ARG A 54 -6.05 18.94 3.36
N ALA A 55 -4.83 18.54 3.71
CA ALA A 55 -4.13 19.01 4.91
C ALA A 55 -3.38 20.33 4.69
N GLY A 56 -3.47 20.97 3.52
CA GLY A 56 -2.76 22.21 3.20
C GLY A 56 -1.24 22.06 3.10
N ILE A 57 -0.75 20.86 2.78
CA ILE A 57 0.67 20.61 2.59
C ILE A 57 1.00 20.67 1.10
N GLY A 58 1.71 21.70 0.69
CA GLY A 58 2.17 21.91 -0.70
C GLY A 58 3.51 21.25 -0.98
N LYS A 59 4.03 21.44 -2.21
CA LYS A 59 5.28 20.82 -2.71
C LYS A 59 5.28 19.29 -2.50
N VAL A 60 4.17 18.65 -2.91
CA VAL A 60 4.01 17.19 -2.90
C VAL A 60 4.26 16.65 -4.31
N THR A 61 5.16 15.70 -4.44
CA THR A 61 5.42 15.01 -5.71
C THR A 61 5.16 13.52 -5.55
N VAL A 62 4.46 12.94 -6.52
CA VAL A 62 4.23 11.50 -6.63
C VAL A 62 4.98 10.97 -7.84
N ILE A 63 5.76 9.90 -7.65
CA ILE A 63 6.46 9.22 -8.75
C ILE A 63 5.97 7.78 -8.89
N ASP A 64 6.08 7.25 -10.10
CA ASP A 64 5.92 5.81 -10.37
C ASP A 64 6.97 5.32 -11.37
N ALA A 65 7.50 4.12 -11.11
CA ALA A 65 8.48 3.50 -12.00
C ALA A 65 7.85 2.94 -13.28
N ALA A 66 6.53 2.80 -13.35
CA ALA A 66 5.82 2.43 -14.57
C ALA A 66 6.03 3.51 -15.65
N PRO A 67 6.21 3.11 -16.93
CA PRO A 67 6.50 4.06 -17.99
C PRO A 67 5.35 5.03 -18.30
N ASP A 68 4.12 4.63 -17.99
CA ASP A 68 2.90 5.39 -18.27
C ASP A 68 1.76 5.02 -17.31
N GLU A 69 0.67 5.78 -17.33
CA GLU A 69 -0.51 5.56 -16.52
C GLU A 69 -1.14 4.17 -16.70
N GLY A 70 -1.20 3.67 -17.94
CA GLY A 70 -1.83 2.38 -18.24
C GLY A 70 -1.10 1.19 -17.63
N LYS A 71 0.19 1.38 -17.28
CA LYS A 71 1.04 0.37 -16.65
C LYS A 71 1.28 0.63 -15.16
N ALA A 72 0.78 1.75 -14.64
CA ALA A 72 0.90 2.08 -13.23
C ALA A 72 -0.01 1.23 -12.35
N GLY A 73 0.50 0.89 -11.18
CA GLY A 73 -0.21 0.01 -10.24
C GLY A 73 -0.28 -1.44 -10.73
N ILE A 74 -1.03 -2.26 -9.98
CA ILE A 74 -1.06 -3.71 -10.22
C ILE A 74 -2.30 -4.19 -10.98
N TRP A 75 -3.36 -3.40 -11.03
CA TRP A 75 -4.70 -3.87 -11.37
C TRP A 75 -4.84 -4.36 -12.82
N LEU A 76 -4.18 -3.71 -13.78
CA LEU A 76 -4.20 -4.10 -15.20
C LEU A 76 -2.93 -4.85 -15.62
N THR A 77 -1.91 -4.93 -14.78
CA THR A 77 -0.59 -5.49 -15.09
C THR A 77 -0.34 -6.85 -14.42
N HIS A 78 -0.20 -6.86 -13.10
CA HIS A 78 0.24 -8.03 -12.34
C HIS A 78 -0.88 -8.76 -11.58
N ALA A 79 -1.99 -8.09 -11.27
CA ALA A 79 -3.13 -8.71 -10.62
C ALA A 79 -3.82 -9.71 -11.56
N ARG A 80 -3.99 -10.95 -11.10
CA ARG A 80 -4.59 -12.04 -11.88
C ARG A 80 -6.01 -12.40 -11.41
N MET A 81 -6.46 -11.80 -10.30
CA MET A 81 -7.83 -11.94 -9.82
C MET A 81 -8.83 -11.31 -10.78
N ASN A 82 -10.01 -11.89 -10.93
CA ASN A 82 -11.10 -11.29 -11.70
C ASN A 82 -11.84 -10.22 -10.90
N ARG A 83 -11.96 -10.40 -9.58
CA ARG A 83 -12.63 -9.49 -8.65
C ARG A 83 -11.74 -9.20 -7.43
N LEU A 84 -11.91 -8.02 -6.85
CA LEU A 84 -11.24 -7.66 -5.61
C LEU A 84 -11.66 -8.61 -4.48
N ARG A 85 -10.75 -8.82 -3.53
CA ARG A 85 -11.06 -9.63 -2.33
C ARG A 85 -11.83 -8.84 -1.29
N THR A 86 -11.71 -7.53 -1.33
CA THR A 86 -12.38 -6.59 -0.44
C THR A 86 -13.86 -6.49 -0.83
N PRO A 87 -14.81 -6.54 0.12
CA PRO A 87 -16.22 -6.22 -0.13
C PRO A 87 -16.37 -4.80 -0.69
N LYS A 88 -17.31 -4.61 -1.62
CA LYS A 88 -17.53 -3.35 -2.34
C LYS A 88 -17.87 -2.14 -1.45
N GLY A 89 -18.46 -2.38 -0.29
CA GLY A 89 -18.90 -1.32 0.63
C GLY A 89 -17.85 -0.83 1.62
N LEU A 90 -16.60 -1.30 1.53
CA LEU A 90 -15.53 -0.78 2.40
C LEU A 90 -14.92 0.49 1.80
N PRO A 91 -14.82 1.58 2.59
CA PRO A 91 -14.16 2.80 2.15
C PRO A 91 -12.70 2.58 1.79
N GLY A 92 -12.22 3.33 0.81
CA GLY A 92 -10.89 3.24 0.26
C GLY A 92 -10.27 4.62 -0.04
N PRO A 93 -9.86 4.86 -1.29
CA PRO A 93 -9.17 6.09 -1.70
C PRO A 93 -9.95 7.38 -1.46
N GLU A 94 -11.28 7.30 -1.43
CA GLU A 94 -12.20 8.43 -1.17
C GLU A 94 -12.16 8.93 0.28
N LEU A 95 -11.52 8.21 1.20
CA LEU A 95 -11.38 8.56 2.61
C LEU A 95 -12.71 8.86 3.32
N GLY A 96 -13.80 8.23 2.87
CA GLY A 96 -15.15 8.41 3.41
C GLY A 96 -15.94 9.57 2.80
N LEU A 97 -15.45 10.20 1.74
CA LEU A 97 -16.17 11.24 0.99
C LEU A 97 -17.13 10.61 -0.03
N PRO A 98 -18.46 10.72 0.13
CA PRO A 98 -19.43 9.90 -0.61
C PRO A 98 -19.32 10.05 -2.13
N GLY A 99 -19.26 11.27 -2.65
CA GLY A 99 -19.22 11.52 -4.08
C GLY A 99 -17.91 11.10 -4.76
N LEU A 100 -16.84 10.83 -3.99
CA LEU A 100 -15.59 10.28 -4.50
C LEU A 100 -15.53 8.76 -4.40
N SER A 101 -16.56 8.10 -3.87
CA SER A 101 -16.57 6.65 -3.65
C SER A 101 -16.71 5.86 -4.96
N PHE A 102 -16.20 4.62 -4.94
CA PHE A 102 -16.46 3.68 -6.04
C PHE A 102 -17.96 3.51 -6.30
N GLN A 103 -18.77 3.48 -5.24
CA GLN A 103 -20.22 3.35 -5.36
C GLN A 103 -20.82 4.49 -6.16
N SER A 104 -20.57 5.74 -5.76
CA SER A 104 -21.10 6.93 -6.48
C SER A 104 -20.66 6.92 -7.93
N TRP A 105 -19.37 6.68 -8.21
CA TRP A 105 -18.83 6.59 -9.55
C TRP A 105 -19.49 5.48 -10.41
N TYR A 106 -19.73 4.31 -9.81
CA TYR A 106 -20.30 3.17 -10.52
C TYR A 106 -21.80 3.36 -10.78
N GLU A 107 -22.56 3.81 -9.77
CA GLU A 107 -23.99 4.04 -9.88
C GLU A 107 -24.31 5.14 -10.88
N ALA A 108 -23.51 6.21 -10.93
CA ALA A 108 -23.66 7.26 -11.91
C ALA A 108 -23.56 6.75 -13.37
N ARG A 109 -22.74 5.72 -13.61
CA ARG A 109 -22.49 5.16 -14.93
C ARG A 109 -23.41 4.00 -15.30
N HIS A 110 -23.78 3.17 -14.33
CA HIS A 110 -24.42 1.87 -14.56
C HIS A 110 -25.76 1.71 -13.84
N GLY A 111 -26.08 2.64 -12.92
CA GLY A 111 -27.29 2.61 -12.10
C GLY A 111 -27.13 1.79 -10.81
N ALA A 112 -27.97 2.11 -9.83
CA ALA A 112 -27.94 1.49 -8.49
C ALA A 112 -28.25 -0.01 -8.51
N GLU A 113 -29.13 -0.47 -9.42
CA GLU A 113 -29.44 -1.89 -9.57
C GLU A 113 -28.22 -2.70 -10.04
N ALA A 114 -27.44 -2.15 -10.99
CA ALA A 114 -26.20 -2.78 -11.43
C ALA A 114 -25.18 -2.88 -10.29
N TYR A 115 -25.06 -1.82 -9.47
CA TYR A 115 -24.22 -1.88 -8.27
C TYR A 115 -24.73 -2.89 -7.25
N ALA A 116 -26.05 -2.99 -7.02
CA ALA A 116 -26.61 -3.97 -6.11
C ALA A 116 -26.35 -5.42 -6.53
N GLY A 117 -26.20 -5.67 -7.83
CA GLY A 117 -26.07 -7.00 -8.45
C GLY A 117 -24.77 -7.76 -8.16
N PHE A 118 -23.78 -7.17 -7.47
CA PHE A 118 -22.54 -7.85 -7.11
C PHE A 118 -22.10 -7.50 -5.68
N ASP A 119 -21.24 -8.34 -5.09
CA ASP A 119 -20.67 -8.16 -3.75
C ASP A 119 -19.19 -7.72 -3.76
N ARG A 120 -18.49 -7.97 -4.88
CA ARG A 120 -17.07 -7.66 -5.06
C ARG A 120 -16.83 -7.00 -6.42
N ILE A 121 -16.03 -5.94 -6.38
CA ILE A 121 -15.71 -5.11 -7.55
C ILE A 121 -14.86 -5.88 -8.54
N ALA A 122 -15.22 -5.82 -9.83
CA ALA A 122 -14.37 -6.33 -10.89
C ALA A 122 -13.04 -5.53 -10.93
N ARG A 123 -11.94 -6.23 -11.16
CA ARG A 123 -10.60 -5.64 -11.20
C ARG A 123 -10.48 -4.50 -12.22
N THR A 124 -11.10 -4.66 -13.35
CA THR A 124 -11.12 -3.64 -14.43
C THR A 124 -11.92 -2.41 -14.05
N ASP A 125 -13.06 -2.58 -13.36
CA ASP A 125 -13.88 -1.45 -12.91
C ASP A 125 -13.16 -0.67 -11.81
N TRP A 126 -12.45 -1.38 -10.94
CA TRP A 126 -11.60 -0.73 -9.93
C TRP A 126 -10.47 0.08 -10.57
N ALA A 127 -9.82 -0.46 -11.60
CA ALA A 127 -8.78 0.28 -12.33
C ALA A 127 -9.34 1.53 -13.03
N ASN A 128 -10.52 1.43 -13.67
CA ASN A 128 -11.20 2.55 -14.30
C ASN A 128 -11.63 3.62 -13.29
N TYR A 129 -12.13 3.20 -12.13
CA TYR A 129 -12.45 4.10 -11.01
C TYR A 129 -11.21 4.84 -10.52
N LEU A 130 -10.08 4.15 -10.31
CA LEU A 130 -8.84 4.79 -9.87
C LEU A 130 -8.29 5.78 -10.90
N LYS A 131 -8.46 5.49 -12.19
CA LYS A 131 -8.13 6.45 -13.25
C LYS A 131 -9.00 7.69 -13.13
N TRP A 132 -10.32 7.53 -13.07
CA TRP A 132 -11.25 8.63 -12.88
C TRP A 132 -10.93 9.45 -11.62
N TYR A 133 -10.64 8.78 -10.51
CA TYR A 133 -10.29 9.43 -9.24
C TYR A 133 -9.07 10.36 -9.39
N ARG A 134 -8.02 9.90 -10.07
CA ARG A 134 -6.84 10.73 -10.34
C ARG A 134 -7.14 11.90 -11.26
N ASP A 135 -7.83 11.64 -12.36
CA ASP A 135 -8.18 12.64 -13.37
C ASP A 135 -9.06 13.73 -12.78
N PHE A 136 -10.14 13.33 -12.10
CA PHE A 136 -11.08 14.25 -11.47
C PHE A 136 -10.41 15.14 -10.41
N LEU A 137 -9.53 14.58 -9.58
CA LEU A 137 -8.82 15.32 -8.55
C LEU A 137 -7.57 16.05 -9.06
N GLY A 138 -7.22 15.93 -10.34
CA GLY A 138 -6.03 16.56 -10.92
C GLY A 138 -4.73 16.10 -10.27
N ILE A 139 -4.63 14.79 -9.91
CA ILE A 139 -3.44 14.24 -9.25
C ILE A 139 -2.39 13.94 -10.30
N GLY A 140 -1.35 14.78 -10.36
CA GLY A 140 -0.19 14.57 -11.22
C GLY A 140 0.73 13.47 -10.67
N ILE A 141 1.07 12.50 -11.52
CA ILE A 141 2.05 11.45 -11.22
C ILE A 141 3.16 11.51 -12.26
N ARG A 142 4.39 11.55 -11.80
CA ARG A 142 5.57 11.52 -12.67
C ARG A 142 5.95 10.06 -12.93
N TYR A 143 5.49 9.55 -14.07
CA TYR A 143 5.77 8.20 -14.55
C TYR A 143 7.21 8.05 -15.06
N GLY A 144 7.66 6.80 -15.27
CA GLY A 144 9.01 6.49 -15.72
C GLY A 144 10.09 6.91 -14.73
N THR A 145 9.73 7.16 -13.48
CA THR A 145 10.67 7.67 -12.46
C THR A 145 10.79 6.66 -11.32
N ARG A 146 12.01 6.18 -11.09
CA ARG A 146 12.34 5.18 -10.08
C ARG A 146 13.22 5.77 -9.00
N LEU A 147 12.88 5.52 -7.72
CA LEU A 147 13.79 5.76 -6.61
C LEU A 147 14.89 4.69 -6.60
N LEU A 148 16.14 5.11 -6.63
CA LEU A 148 17.31 4.23 -6.59
C LEU A 148 17.92 4.17 -5.19
N ARG A 149 18.04 5.32 -4.50
CA ARG A 149 18.68 5.42 -3.20
C ARG A 149 18.20 6.65 -2.45
N ILE A 150 18.09 6.49 -1.13
CA ILE A 150 17.86 7.58 -0.19
C ILE A 150 19.18 7.86 0.52
N GLU A 151 19.61 9.11 0.57
CA GLU A 151 20.78 9.56 1.28
C GLU A 151 20.36 10.61 2.33
N PRO A 152 20.62 10.33 3.63
CA PRO A 152 20.32 11.31 4.67
C PRO A 152 21.21 12.55 4.54
N ALA A 153 20.63 13.72 4.79
CA ALA A 153 21.32 14.99 4.88
C ALA A 153 20.81 15.75 6.14
N ASP A 154 21.42 16.88 6.45
CA ASP A 154 21.05 17.67 7.63
C ASP A 154 19.65 18.29 7.43
N GLY A 155 18.67 17.74 8.12
CA GLY A 155 17.27 18.20 8.10
C GLY A 155 16.43 17.77 6.89
N TYR A 156 16.99 17.01 5.93
CA TYR A 156 16.28 16.52 4.73
C TYR A 156 16.87 15.21 4.20
N LEU A 157 16.27 14.70 3.12
CA LEU A 157 16.70 13.48 2.43
C LEU A 157 17.05 13.84 0.98
N ARG A 158 18.20 13.36 0.47
CA ARG A 158 18.51 13.36 -0.95
C ARG A 158 17.99 12.09 -1.59
N LEU A 159 17.29 12.24 -2.69
CA LEU A 159 16.64 11.17 -3.43
C LEU A 159 17.35 10.99 -4.76
N HIS A 160 18.07 9.90 -4.90
CA HIS A 160 18.68 9.52 -6.17
C HIS A 160 17.64 8.79 -6.99
N LEU A 161 17.31 9.35 -8.14
CA LEU A 161 16.25 8.90 -9.01
C LEU A 161 16.81 8.48 -10.37
N ASP A 162 16.09 7.59 -11.04
CA ASP A 162 16.22 7.33 -12.46
C ASP A 162 14.94 7.79 -13.16
N ALA A 163 15.05 8.78 -14.03
CA ALA A 163 13.95 9.31 -14.82
C ALA A 163 14.11 8.88 -16.28
N GLY A 164 13.63 7.67 -16.60
CA GLY A 164 13.72 7.12 -17.96
C GLY A 164 15.15 6.92 -18.46
N GLY A 165 16.08 6.49 -17.61
CA GLY A 165 17.49 6.32 -17.90
C GLY A 165 18.36 7.55 -17.61
N THR A 166 17.74 8.66 -17.17
CA THR A 166 18.47 9.88 -16.80
C THR A 166 18.57 9.97 -15.28
N PRO A 167 19.80 9.98 -14.71
CA PRO A 167 19.99 10.19 -13.28
C PRO A 167 19.53 11.59 -12.86
N LEU A 168 18.82 11.65 -11.71
CA LEU A 168 18.32 12.90 -11.14
C LEU A 168 18.49 12.84 -9.62
N ILE A 169 18.80 13.97 -9.00
CA ILE A 169 18.84 14.11 -7.54
C ILE A 169 17.86 15.21 -7.14
N GLU A 170 16.95 14.87 -6.26
CA GLU A 170 16.00 15.80 -5.66
C GLU A 170 16.05 15.69 -4.13
N THR A 171 15.51 16.70 -3.46
CA THR A 171 15.53 16.80 -2.00
C THR A 171 14.12 16.81 -1.44
N ALA A 172 13.92 16.11 -0.32
CA ALA A 172 12.61 16.06 0.34
C ALA A 172 12.74 16.12 1.86
N ARG A 173 11.77 16.74 2.53
CA ARG A 173 11.68 16.72 4.00
C ARG A 173 11.11 15.40 4.52
N LYS A 174 10.14 14.84 3.81
CA LYS A 174 9.47 13.58 4.12
C LYS A 174 9.33 12.73 2.88
N ILE A 175 9.40 11.41 3.05
CA ILE A 175 9.14 10.44 1.99
C ILE A 175 8.08 9.43 2.44
N ILE A 176 7.17 9.08 1.53
CA ILE A 176 6.17 8.03 1.74
C ILE A 176 6.43 6.92 0.73
N LEU A 177 6.71 5.73 1.23
CA LEU A 177 6.96 4.54 0.43
C LEU A 177 5.63 3.79 0.19
N ALA A 178 4.85 4.26 -0.78
CA ALA A 178 3.56 3.68 -1.21
C ALA A 178 3.74 2.69 -2.38
N ASN A 179 4.87 1.99 -2.41
CA ASN A 179 5.41 1.20 -3.51
C ASN A 179 4.98 -0.29 -3.52
N GLY A 180 3.90 -0.61 -2.80
CA GLY A 180 3.22 -1.90 -2.84
C GLY A 180 4.08 -3.08 -2.38
N PHE A 181 3.70 -4.30 -2.78
CA PHE A 181 4.37 -5.53 -2.33
C PHE A 181 5.86 -5.59 -2.68
N GLY A 182 6.27 -5.07 -3.83
CA GLY A 182 7.67 -5.00 -4.21
C GLY A 182 8.52 -4.07 -3.34
N GLY A 183 7.88 -3.11 -2.68
CA GLY A 183 8.55 -2.14 -1.82
C GLY A 183 8.94 -2.65 -0.44
N SER A 184 8.32 -3.75 0.03
CA SER A 184 8.58 -4.28 1.37
C SER A 184 9.83 -5.14 1.50
N GLY A 185 10.37 -5.66 0.40
CA GLY A 185 11.53 -6.57 0.39
C GLY A 185 11.68 -7.22 -0.97
N GLY A 186 10.68 -7.98 -1.40
CA GLY A 186 10.69 -8.62 -2.72
C GLY A 186 9.88 -9.92 -2.77
N PRO A 187 9.77 -10.52 -3.95
CA PRO A 187 9.11 -11.80 -4.12
C PRO A 187 9.85 -12.92 -3.40
N MET A 188 9.10 -13.81 -2.76
CA MET A 188 9.64 -14.99 -2.09
C MET A 188 9.45 -16.23 -2.98
N ILE A 189 10.53 -16.77 -3.51
CA ILE A 189 10.54 -18.06 -4.21
C ILE A 189 11.25 -19.06 -3.29
N PRO A 190 10.64 -20.21 -2.96
CA PRO A 190 11.29 -21.25 -2.15
C PRO A 190 12.60 -21.74 -2.80
N ALA A 191 13.55 -22.20 -1.98
CA ALA A 191 14.91 -22.52 -2.43
C ALA A 191 14.96 -23.50 -3.62
N VAL A 192 14.12 -24.52 -3.64
CA VAL A 192 14.10 -25.54 -4.72
C VAL A 192 13.69 -24.91 -6.06
N PRO A 193 12.51 -24.26 -6.22
CA PRO A 193 12.21 -23.56 -7.46
C PRO A 193 13.17 -22.40 -7.76
N ALA A 194 13.75 -21.73 -6.76
CA ALA A 194 14.67 -20.62 -6.96
C ALA A 194 16.04 -21.06 -7.57
N ALA A 195 16.39 -22.33 -7.44
CA ALA A 195 17.60 -22.90 -8.03
C ALA A 195 17.48 -23.19 -9.55
N LEU A 196 16.24 -23.18 -10.08
CA LEU A 196 16.01 -23.41 -11.51
C LEU A 196 16.59 -22.26 -12.37
N PRO A 197 17.07 -22.55 -13.59
CA PRO A 197 17.55 -21.56 -14.50
C PRO A 197 16.47 -20.50 -14.85
N GLN A 198 16.94 -19.30 -15.16
CA GLN A 198 16.06 -18.23 -15.65
C GLN A 198 15.29 -18.71 -16.90
N GLY A 199 14.01 -18.41 -16.98
CA GLY A 199 13.12 -18.86 -18.07
C GLY A 199 12.27 -20.08 -17.73
N PHE A 200 12.61 -20.86 -16.70
CA PHE A 200 11.81 -21.99 -16.23
C PHE A 200 10.93 -21.67 -15.03
N VAL A 201 11.24 -20.61 -14.29
CA VAL A 201 10.50 -20.23 -13.10
C VAL A 201 10.25 -18.71 -13.06
N ALA A 202 9.07 -18.32 -12.61
CA ALA A 202 8.78 -16.92 -12.28
C ALA A 202 7.89 -16.83 -11.04
N HIS A 203 8.05 -15.75 -10.28
CA HIS A 203 7.08 -15.42 -9.23
C HIS A 203 5.76 -14.93 -9.84
N SER A 204 4.63 -15.20 -9.19
CA SER A 204 3.29 -14.81 -9.66
C SER A 204 3.11 -13.29 -9.89
N SER A 205 3.99 -12.45 -9.32
CA SER A 205 4.02 -11.01 -9.56
C SER A 205 4.88 -10.58 -10.75
N ALA A 206 5.59 -11.49 -11.38
CA ALA A 206 6.40 -11.18 -12.57
C ALA A 206 5.49 -10.93 -13.80
N ALA A 207 6.06 -10.27 -14.80
CA ALA A 207 5.41 -10.07 -16.09
C ALA A 207 5.44 -11.38 -16.90
N ILE A 208 4.65 -12.39 -16.46
CA ILE A 208 4.55 -13.68 -17.13
C ILE A 208 3.71 -13.51 -18.41
N ASP A 209 4.27 -13.91 -19.54
CA ASP A 209 3.51 -14.07 -20.77
C ASP A 209 2.69 -15.38 -20.73
N PHE A 210 1.48 -15.28 -20.24
CA PHE A 210 0.58 -16.43 -20.16
C PHE A 210 0.17 -16.98 -21.53
N ALA A 211 0.17 -16.17 -22.58
CA ALA A 211 -0.13 -16.66 -23.92
C ALA A 211 0.90 -17.68 -24.42
N SER A 212 2.16 -17.50 -24.03
CA SER A 212 3.25 -18.45 -24.33
C SER A 212 3.12 -19.80 -23.62
N LEU A 213 2.24 -19.89 -22.59
CA LEU A 213 1.98 -21.13 -21.86
C LEU A 213 0.91 -22.03 -22.54
N LYS A 214 0.32 -21.60 -23.62
CA LYS A 214 -0.64 -22.41 -24.40
C LYS A 214 0.02 -23.74 -24.81
N GLY A 215 -0.69 -24.84 -24.54
CA GLY A 215 -0.23 -26.20 -24.84
C GLY A 215 0.89 -26.73 -23.93
N LYS A 216 1.31 -25.97 -22.92
CA LYS A 216 2.38 -26.35 -21.98
C LYS A 216 1.85 -26.95 -20.68
N ALA A 217 2.66 -27.81 -20.06
CA ALA A 217 2.45 -28.31 -18.70
C ALA A 217 3.03 -27.30 -17.71
N VAL A 218 2.20 -26.77 -16.80
CA VAL A 218 2.57 -25.71 -15.87
C VAL A 218 2.45 -26.21 -14.43
N ALA A 219 3.50 -26.01 -13.64
CA ALA A 219 3.44 -26.18 -12.18
C ALA A 219 3.17 -24.82 -11.51
N VAL A 220 2.35 -24.83 -10.45
CA VAL A 220 2.16 -23.69 -9.56
C VAL A 220 2.51 -24.12 -8.15
N VAL A 221 3.48 -23.44 -7.52
CA VAL A 221 3.89 -23.72 -6.14
C VAL A 221 3.27 -22.66 -5.23
N GLY A 222 2.47 -23.10 -4.25
CA GLY A 222 1.76 -22.22 -3.30
C GLY A 222 0.31 -22.66 -3.12
N SER A 223 -0.37 -22.06 -2.12
CA SER A 223 -1.77 -22.44 -1.82
C SER A 223 -2.64 -21.23 -1.43
N ALA A 224 -2.12 -20.03 -1.58
CA ALA A 224 -2.85 -18.79 -1.35
C ALA A 224 -3.52 -18.29 -2.64
N ALA A 225 -4.30 -17.23 -2.54
CA ALA A 225 -5.08 -16.70 -3.65
C ALA A 225 -4.25 -16.39 -4.92
N SER A 226 -3.00 -15.88 -4.78
CA SER A 226 -2.14 -15.61 -5.94
C SER A 226 -1.74 -16.87 -6.71
N ALA A 227 -1.64 -18.02 -6.03
CA ALA A 227 -1.38 -19.29 -6.68
C ALA A 227 -2.61 -19.78 -7.48
N PHE A 228 -3.80 -19.71 -6.89
CA PHE A 228 -5.04 -20.02 -7.59
C PHE A 228 -5.32 -19.08 -8.78
N ASP A 229 -5.11 -17.79 -8.59
CA ASP A 229 -5.28 -16.79 -9.66
C ASP A 229 -4.29 -17.02 -10.82
N ALA A 230 -3.03 -17.36 -10.52
CA ALA A 230 -2.03 -17.69 -11.55
C ALA A 230 -2.38 -19.00 -12.28
N ALA A 231 -2.82 -20.04 -11.53
CA ALA A 231 -3.29 -21.28 -12.11
C ALA A 231 -4.50 -21.07 -13.05
N GLY A 232 -5.49 -20.29 -12.58
CA GLY A 232 -6.66 -19.95 -13.40
C GLY A 232 -6.29 -19.20 -14.68
N THR A 233 -5.36 -18.25 -14.59
CA THR A 233 -4.90 -17.51 -15.77
C THR A 233 -4.16 -18.41 -16.76
N ALA A 234 -3.32 -19.35 -16.28
CA ALA A 234 -2.64 -20.32 -17.16
C ALA A 234 -3.62 -21.27 -17.85
N LEU A 235 -4.64 -21.77 -17.14
CA LEU A 235 -5.71 -22.60 -17.70
C LEU A 235 -6.50 -21.88 -18.79
N GLU A 236 -6.92 -20.66 -18.51
CA GLU A 236 -7.66 -19.80 -19.44
C GLU A 236 -6.83 -19.40 -20.66
N ALA A 237 -5.50 -19.30 -20.52
CA ALA A 237 -4.58 -19.10 -21.63
C ALA A 237 -4.36 -20.37 -22.47
N GLY A 238 -4.95 -21.51 -22.08
CA GLY A 238 -4.89 -22.77 -22.84
C GLY A 238 -3.68 -23.66 -22.49
N ALA A 239 -3.16 -23.59 -21.27
CA ALA A 239 -2.17 -24.55 -20.80
C ALA A 239 -2.69 -25.99 -20.96
N GLN A 240 -1.81 -26.93 -21.39
CA GLN A 240 -2.15 -28.35 -21.55
C GLN A 240 -2.59 -28.97 -20.22
N SER A 241 -1.88 -28.65 -19.15
CA SER A 241 -2.22 -29.03 -17.78
C SER A 241 -1.67 -28.02 -16.80
N VAL A 242 -2.37 -27.83 -15.67
CA VAL A 242 -1.88 -27.05 -14.55
C VAL A 242 -1.95 -27.87 -13.28
N ARG A 243 -0.81 -28.05 -12.60
CA ARG A 243 -0.72 -28.72 -11.31
C ARG A 243 -0.31 -27.75 -10.22
N LEU A 244 -1.15 -27.59 -9.20
CA LEU A 244 -0.89 -26.74 -8.05
C LEU A 244 -0.39 -27.59 -6.88
N PHE A 245 0.78 -27.23 -6.33
CA PHE A 245 1.43 -27.95 -5.25
C PHE A 245 1.40 -27.13 -3.97
N ALA A 246 0.73 -27.67 -2.95
CA ALA A 246 0.64 -27.10 -1.61
C ALA A 246 1.41 -27.97 -0.61
N ARG A 247 2.31 -27.37 0.16
CA ARG A 247 3.01 -28.08 1.26
C ARG A 247 2.07 -28.45 2.42
N ARG A 248 0.93 -27.75 2.54
CA ARG A 248 -0.12 -28.02 3.53
C ARG A 248 -0.98 -29.19 3.09
N THR A 249 -1.51 -29.94 4.05
CA THR A 249 -2.44 -31.05 3.82
C THR A 249 -3.88 -30.61 3.53
N SER A 250 -4.17 -29.30 3.69
CA SER A 250 -5.45 -28.70 3.36
C SER A 250 -5.26 -27.25 2.90
N ILE A 251 -6.22 -26.73 2.14
CA ILE A 251 -6.26 -25.32 1.77
C ILE A 251 -6.89 -24.51 2.92
N ALA A 252 -6.30 -23.36 3.23
CA ALA A 252 -6.84 -22.44 4.21
C ALA A 252 -8.26 -21.99 3.78
N SER A 253 -9.29 -22.35 4.54
CA SER A 253 -10.69 -22.08 4.21
C SER A 253 -11.33 -20.99 5.09
N VAL A 254 -10.74 -20.69 6.25
CA VAL A 254 -11.24 -19.68 7.20
C VAL A 254 -10.50 -18.36 6.97
N PRO A 255 -11.19 -17.29 6.52
CA PRO A 255 -10.58 -15.98 6.29
C PRO A 255 -10.38 -15.24 7.62
N ILE A 256 -9.37 -15.64 8.39
CA ILE A 256 -9.14 -15.16 9.77
C ILE A 256 -9.01 -13.61 9.86
N ASN A 257 -8.55 -12.95 8.79
CA ASN A 257 -8.52 -11.49 8.72
C ASN A 257 -9.91 -10.85 8.85
N ARG A 258 -10.98 -11.54 8.43
CA ARG A 258 -12.36 -11.05 8.56
C ARG A 258 -12.90 -11.17 9.98
N VAL A 259 -12.39 -12.11 10.77
CA VAL A 259 -12.84 -12.32 12.16
C VAL A 259 -12.60 -11.09 13.02
N ARG A 260 -11.51 -10.35 12.75
CA ARG A 260 -11.20 -9.08 13.43
C ARG A 260 -11.58 -7.84 12.61
N GLY A 261 -12.40 -8.01 11.55
CA GLY A 261 -12.84 -6.92 10.67
C GLY A 261 -13.88 -6.00 11.30
N TYR A 262 -13.64 -5.52 12.53
CA TYR A 262 -14.49 -4.54 13.21
C TYR A 262 -13.64 -3.35 13.68
N PRO A 263 -14.24 -2.13 13.80
CA PRO A 263 -13.51 -0.90 14.07
C PRO A 263 -12.60 -0.98 15.29
N GLY A 264 -13.08 -1.52 16.42
CA GLY A 264 -12.26 -1.62 17.63
C GLY A 264 -10.97 -2.41 17.45
N ALA A 265 -10.98 -3.50 16.69
CA ALA A 265 -9.76 -4.25 16.39
C ALA A 265 -8.87 -3.53 15.38
N TYR A 266 -9.45 -2.95 14.32
CA TYR A 266 -8.69 -2.24 13.31
C TYR A 266 -7.97 -1.01 13.87
N ASP A 267 -8.69 -0.16 14.59
CA ASP A 267 -8.19 1.15 15.00
C ASP A 267 -7.18 1.05 16.15
N ASN A 268 -7.27 -0.01 16.96
CA ASN A 268 -6.43 -0.16 18.15
C ASN A 268 -5.28 -1.16 18.01
N TYR A 269 -5.21 -1.94 16.91
CA TYR A 269 -4.15 -2.92 16.73
C TYR A 269 -2.73 -2.34 16.92
N PRO A 270 -2.37 -1.18 16.36
CA PRO A 270 -1.02 -0.63 16.50
C PRO A 270 -0.65 -0.27 17.94
N ARG A 271 -1.64 -0.17 18.84
CA ARG A 271 -1.45 0.14 20.27
C ARG A 271 -1.45 -1.09 21.17
N LEU A 272 -1.67 -2.28 20.60
CA LEU A 272 -1.57 -3.51 21.37
C LEU A 272 -0.13 -3.74 21.83
N PRO A 273 0.07 -4.39 23.00
CA PRO A 273 1.40 -4.80 23.44
C PRO A 273 2.11 -5.69 22.41
N ASP A 274 3.44 -5.57 22.29
CA ASP A 274 4.24 -6.32 21.32
C ASP A 274 4.00 -7.84 21.36
N PRO A 275 3.94 -8.50 22.54
CA PRO A 275 3.61 -9.92 22.59
C PRO A 275 2.27 -10.28 21.96
N VAL A 276 1.28 -9.39 22.04
CA VAL A 276 -0.05 -9.62 21.46
C VAL A 276 0.00 -9.49 19.95
N ARG A 277 0.65 -8.42 19.43
CA ARG A 277 0.82 -8.20 17.99
C ARG A 277 1.59 -9.37 17.35
N TRP A 278 2.67 -9.80 18.00
CA TRP A 278 3.48 -10.92 17.55
C TRP A 278 2.67 -12.23 17.45
N ARG A 279 2.01 -12.63 18.54
CA ARG A 279 1.17 -13.85 18.53
C ARG A 279 0.03 -13.77 17.50
N GLN A 280 -0.57 -12.61 17.30
CA GLN A 280 -1.57 -12.46 16.24
C GLN A 280 -0.96 -12.63 14.85
N ALA A 281 0.23 -12.09 14.59
CA ALA A 281 0.92 -12.29 13.31
C ALA A 281 1.22 -13.78 13.07
N LEU A 282 1.72 -14.49 14.07
CA LEU A 282 1.95 -15.96 13.99
C LEU A 282 0.66 -16.71 13.65
N ARG A 283 -0.46 -16.40 14.32
CA ARG A 283 -1.75 -17.03 14.05
C ARG A 283 -2.23 -16.79 12.61
N PHE A 284 -2.00 -15.61 12.04
CA PHE A 284 -2.33 -15.33 10.64
C PHE A 284 -1.49 -16.16 9.67
N ARG A 285 -0.21 -16.30 9.96
CA ARG A 285 0.69 -17.14 9.16
C ARG A 285 0.32 -18.62 9.26
N GLU A 286 0.02 -19.08 10.44
CA GLU A 286 -0.42 -20.46 10.70
C GLU A 286 -1.75 -20.75 9.99
N ALA A 287 -2.74 -19.90 10.13
CA ALA A 287 -4.02 -20.05 9.43
C ALA A 287 -3.86 -20.03 7.90
N GLY A 288 -2.91 -19.22 7.40
CA GLY A 288 -2.68 -19.05 5.96
C GLY A 288 -3.67 -18.09 5.30
N SER A 289 -3.32 -17.64 4.11
CA SER A 289 -4.17 -16.77 3.30
C SER A 289 -5.20 -17.62 2.53
N THR A 290 -6.46 -17.43 2.88
CA THR A 290 -7.60 -18.12 2.24
C THR A 290 -7.78 -17.63 0.80
N PRO A 291 -7.75 -18.48 -0.23
CA PRO A 291 -8.18 -18.10 -1.56
C PRO A 291 -9.69 -17.82 -1.56
N PRO A 292 -10.15 -16.83 -2.32
CA PRO A 292 -11.59 -16.58 -2.45
C PRO A 292 -12.28 -17.75 -3.17
N PRO A 293 -13.56 -18.03 -2.86
CA PRO A 293 -14.31 -19.13 -3.50
C PRO A 293 -14.29 -19.09 -5.01
N ASP A 294 -14.47 -17.91 -5.61
CA ASP A 294 -14.45 -17.70 -7.05
C ASP A 294 -13.08 -18.04 -7.69
N ALA A 295 -11.97 -17.82 -6.98
CA ALA A 295 -10.64 -18.23 -7.47
C ALA A 295 -10.45 -19.77 -7.41
N VAL A 296 -11.06 -20.43 -6.44
CA VAL A 296 -11.06 -21.90 -6.36
C VAL A 296 -11.96 -22.48 -7.47
N GLU A 297 -13.19 -21.99 -7.60
CA GLU A 297 -14.14 -22.40 -8.64
C GLU A 297 -13.57 -22.20 -10.05
N ARG A 298 -12.82 -21.09 -10.25
CA ARG A 298 -12.17 -20.76 -11.51
C ARG A 298 -11.25 -21.86 -12.00
N VAL A 299 -10.53 -22.54 -11.12
CA VAL A 299 -9.59 -23.60 -11.50
C VAL A 299 -10.23 -24.98 -11.53
N VAL A 300 -11.09 -25.31 -10.55
CA VAL A 300 -11.64 -26.67 -10.43
C VAL A 300 -12.62 -27.04 -11.57
N ARG A 301 -13.19 -26.05 -12.27
CA ARG A 301 -14.02 -26.28 -13.46
C ARG A 301 -13.24 -26.84 -14.67
N HIS A 302 -11.90 -26.76 -14.65
CA HIS A 302 -11.05 -27.26 -15.73
C HIS A 302 -10.61 -28.69 -15.45
N LYS A 303 -10.91 -29.62 -16.35
CA LYS A 303 -10.56 -31.05 -16.24
C LYS A 303 -9.05 -31.32 -16.21
N ASN A 304 -8.25 -30.41 -16.72
CA ASN A 304 -6.78 -30.44 -16.77
C ASN A 304 -6.12 -29.70 -15.61
N PHE A 305 -6.89 -29.35 -14.57
CA PHE A 305 -6.37 -28.84 -13.30
C PHE A 305 -6.23 -29.96 -12.28
N HIS A 306 -5.10 -29.99 -11.56
CA HIS A 306 -4.86 -30.94 -10.48
C HIS A 306 -4.29 -30.22 -9.25
N LEU A 307 -4.83 -30.54 -8.07
CA LEU A 307 -4.39 -30.00 -6.78
C LEU A 307 -3.67 -31.09 -5.98
N HIS A 308 -2.41 -30.85 -5.64
CA HIS A 308 -1.58 -31.71 -4.83
C HIS A 308 -1.42 -31.10 -3.42
N LEU A 309 -1.97 -31.77 -2.42
CA LEU A 309 -1.89 -31.38 -1.00
C LEU A 309 -0.83 -32.20 -0.27
N GLY A 310 -0.17 -31.60 0.75
CA GLY A 310 0.92 -32.26 1.45
C GLY A 310 2.11 -32.58 0.53
N ALA A 311 2.31 -31.80 -0.52
CA ALA A 311 3.24 -32.04 -1.61
C ALA A 311 4.31 -30.95 -1.69
N PRO A 312 5.21 -30.86 -0.69
CA PRO A 312 6.34 -29.92 -0.76
C PRO A 312 7.33 -30.32 -1.84
N TRP A 313 7.88 -29.36 -2.58
CA TRP A 313 8.97 -29.62 -3.50
C TRP A 313 10.28 -29.77 -2.72
N THR A 314 10.96 -30.90 -2.87
CA THR A 314 12.24 -31.23 -2.21
C THR A 314 13.40 -31.25 -3.19
N ASN A 315 13.12 -31.44 -4.49
CA ASN A 315 14.08 -31.37 -5.58
C ASN A 315 13.45 -30.70 -6.80
N ALA A 316 14.26 -30.19 -7.70
CA ALA A 316 13.88 -29.82 -9.08
C ALA A 316 15.16 -29.72 -9.93
N ASP A 317 15.13 -30.34 -11.10
CA ASP A 317 16.22 -30.34 -12.07
C ASP A 317 15.68 -30.05 -13.47
N ILE A 318 16.59 -29.82 -14.43
CA ILE A 318 16.24 -29.69 -15.84
C ILE A 318 16.64 -30.98 -16.55
N ASP A 319 15.65 -31.66 -17.12
CA ASP A 319 15.86 -32.81 -17.99
C ASP A 319 15.04 -32.69 -19.28
N GLY A 320 15.66 -32.94 -20.42
CA GLY A 320 15.01 -32.84 -21.74
C GLY A 320 14.37 -31.46 -21.99
N GLY A 321 14.89 -30.37 -21.42
CA GLY A 321 14.34 -29.02 -21.55
C GLY A 321 13.08 -28.76 -20.74
N LYS A 322 12.77 -29.61 -19.74
CA LYS A 322 11.66 -29.48 -18.81
C LYS A 322 12.16 -29.46 -17.38
N VAL A 323 11.37 -28.84 -16.50
CA VAL A 323 11.55 -28.93 -15.05
C VAL A 323 11.04 -30.28 -14.59
N VAL A 324 11.89 -31.10 -14.00
CA VAL A 324 11.54 -32.39 -13.44
C VAL A 324 11.63 -32.33 -11.91
N THR A 325 10.62 -32.86 -11.22
CA THR A 325 10.54 -32.92 -9.74
C THR A 325 9.88 -34.20 -9.29
N ASP A 326 10.31 -34.73 -8.15
CA ASP A 326 9.70 -35.87 -7.51
C ASP A 326 8.81 -35.44 -6.36
N ILE A 327 7.59 -35.95 -6.32
CA ILE A 327 6.62 -35.73 -5.23
C ILE A 327 6.16 -37.11 -4.74
N GLY A 328 6.68 -37.50 -3.60
CA GLY A 328 6.47 -38.89 -3.11
C GLY A 328 7.18 -39.90 -4.04
N ALA A 329 6.41 -40.83 -4.60
CA ALA A 329 6.92 -41.85 -5.55
C ALA A 329 6.68 -41.47 -7.02
N GLU A 330 6.13 -40.29 -7.31
CA GLU A 330 5.78 -39.87 -8.67
C GLU A 330 6.74 -38.80 -9.17
N THR A 331 7.22 -38.92 -10.41
CA THR A 331 8.02 -37.90 -11.11
C THR A 331 7.14 -37.12 -12.04
N PHE A 332 7.25 -35.80 -11.97
CA PHE A 332 6.52 -34.82 -12.80
C PHE A 332 7.47 -34.03 -13.68
N ALA A 333 7.01 -33.71 -14.89
CA ALA A 333 7.74 -32.86 -15.82
C ALA A 333 6.89 -31.65 -16.26
N PHE A 334 7.46 -30.45 -16.19
CA PHE A 334 6.79 -29.19 -16.51
C PHE A 334 7.59 -28.34 -17.47
N ASP A 335 6.90 -27.58 -18.31
CA ASP A 335 7.53 -26.59 -19.18
C ASP A 335 7.81 -25.27 -18.44
N PHE A 336 7.03 -24.98 -17.38
CA PHE A 336 7.18 -23.73 -16.62
C PHE A 336 6.66 -23.86 -15.18
N VAL A 337 7.28 -23.15 -14.26
CA VAL A 337 6.91 -23.09 -12.83
C VAL A 337 6.50 -21.69 -12.43
N ILE A 338 5.36 -21.53 -11.79
CA ILE A 338 4.91 -20.26 -11.21
C ILE A 338 4.95 -20.35 -9.68
N ALA A 339 5.74 -19.50 -9.04
CA ALA A 339 5.80 -19.42 -7.58
C ALA A 339 4.75 -18.44 -7.06
N GLY A 340 3.64 -18.95 -6.54
CA GLY A 340 2.57 -18.18 -5.86
C GLY A 340 2.78 -18.13 -4.35
N THR A 341 3.99 -17.78 -3.90
CA THR A 341 4.49 -18.04 -2.54
C THR A 341 4.65 -16.82 -1.66
N GLY A 342 4.20 -15.64 -2.13
CA GLY A 342 4.19 -14.40 -1.35
C GLY A 342 5.49 -13.60 -1.43
N TYR A 343 5.72 -12.74 -0.42
CA TYR A 343 6.78 -11.74 -0.46
C TYR A 343 7.52 -11.69 0.87
N PHE A 344 8.78 -11.28 0.81
CA PHE A 344 9.53 -10.86 1.99
C PHE A 344 9.15 -9.45 2.40
N ALA A 345 9.26 -9.16 3.70
CA ALA A 345 9.21 -7.81 4.25
C ALA A 345 10.48 -7.56 5.07
N ASP A 346 11.55 -7.28 4.36
CA ASP A 346 12.89 -7.08 4.92
C ASP A 346 13.53 -5.84 4.27
N PRO A 347 13.60 -4.69 4.97
CA PRO A 347 14.19 -3.48 4.42
C PRO A 347 15.69 -3.62 4.13
N THR A 348 16.40 -4.57 4.76
CA THR A 348 17.83 -4.79 4.51
C THR A 348 18.12 -5.34 3.10
N ARG A 349 17.09 -5.85 2.43
CA ARG A 349 17.17 -6.34 1.05
C ARG A 349 16.88 -5.27 -0.01
N LYS A 350 16.57 -4.05 0.42
CA LYS A 350 16.22 -2.96 -0.48
C LYS A 350 17.43 -2.10 -0.78
N PRO A 351 17.88 -2.03 -2.04
CA PRO A 351 19.03 -1.21 -2.41
C PRO A 351 18.83 0.26 -2.10
N GLU A 352 17.58 0.74 -2.09
CA GLU A 352 17.22 2.12 -1.76
C GLU A 352 17.63 2.51 -0.32
N PHE A 353 17.82 1.53 0.58
CA PHE A 353 18.17 1.73 1.99
C PHE A 353 19.59 1.29 2.34
N SER A 354 20.39 0.87 1.35
CA SER A 354 21.72 0.26 1.55
C SER A 354 22.62 1.06 2.51
N ASN A 355 22.52 2.39 2.52
CA ASN A 355 23.36 3.27 3.34
C ASN A 355 22.99 3.25 4.84
N PHE A 356 21.77 2.84 5.19
CA PHE A 356 21.26 2.94 6.56
C PHE A 356 20.38 1.76 6.99
N ALA A 357 20.26 0.72 6.16
CA ALA A 357 19.40 -0.43 6.48
C ALA A 357 19.74 -1.06 7.84
N ALA A 358 21.01 -1.06 8.23
CA ALA A 358 21.46 -1.58 9.52
C ALA A 358 20.96 -0.77 10.72
N SER A 359 20.62 0.50 10.53
CA SER A 359 20.12 1.41 11.58
C SER A 359 18.61 1.33 11.75
N ILE A 360 17.88 0.64 10.84
CA ILE A 360 16.43 0.46 10.95
C ILE A 360 16.13 -0.56 12.04
N ARG A 361 15.25 -0.19 12.98
CA ARG A 361 14.73 -1.11 13.99
C ARG A 361 13.81 -2.13 13.37
N LEU A 362 14.11 -3.41 13.55
CA LEU A 362 13.28 -4.53 13.12
C LEU A 362 12.52 -5.13 14.32
N TRP A 363 11.52 -5.96 14.05
CA TRP A 363 10.79 -6.63 15.13
C TRP A 363 11.68 -7.50 16.01
N ARG A 364 12.69 -8.18 15.45
CA ARG A 364 13.67 -8.95 16.21
C ARG A 364 14.58 -8.09 17.11
N ASP A 365 14.71 -6.80 16.84
CA ASP A 365 15.49 -5.86 17.67
C ASP A 365 14.63 -5.29 18.80
N GLN A 366 13.32 -5.27 18.65
CA GLN A 366 12.37 -4.70 19.59
C GLN A 366 11.78 -5.72 20.55
N TYR A 367 11.48 -6.93 20.06
CA TYR A 367 10.76 -7.94 20.81
C TYR A 367 11.44 -9.30 20.70
N ALA A 368 11.74 -9.91 21.85
CA ALA A 368 12.23 -11.28 21.95
C ALA A 368 11.07 -12.21 22.32
N PRO A 369 10.51 -12.97 21.36
CA PRO A 369 9.45 -13.91 21.64
C PRO A 369 9.94 -15.11 22.48
N ALA A 370 9.00 -15.83 23.12
CA ALA A 370 9.31 -17.05 23.82
C ALA A 370 9.87 -18.13 22.88
N GLU A 371 10.59 -19.09 23.44
CA GLU A 371 11.02 -20.29 22.70
C GLU A 371 9.79 -20.99 22.11
N GLY A 372 9.82 -21.31 20.81
CA GLY A 372 8.67 -21.85 20.07
C GLY A 372 7.78 -20.80 19.39
N GLU A 373 7.89 -19.52 19.75
CA GLU A 373 7.25 -18.41 19.03
C GLU A 373 8.24 -17.65 18.13
N LEU A 374 9.50 -18.10 18.07
CA LEU A 374 10.52 -17.52 17.20
C LEU A 374 10.13 -17.64 15.72
N ASP A 375 10.21 -16.54 14.99
CA ASP A 375 9.91 -16.48 13.57
C ASP A 375 10.78 -15.45 12.88
N GLU A 376 11.78 -15.91 12.13
CA GLU A 376 12.74 -15.05 11.43
C GLU A 376 12.08 -14.18 10.36
N PHE A 377 11.03 -14.71 9.72
CA PHE A 377 10.30 -13.97 8.69
C PHE A 377 9.63 -12.72 9.27
N PHE A 378 8.92 -12.84 10.39
CA PHE A 378 8.33 -11.69 11.08
C PHE A 378 9.37 -10.84 11.81
N GLY A 379 10.43 -11.46 12.31
CA GLY A 379 11.56 -10.76 12.92
C GLY A 379 12.26 -9.79 11.96
N ALA A 380 12.21 -10.05 10.66
CA ALA A 380 12.78 -9.19 9.63
C ALA A 380 11.90 -7.98 9.26
N HIS A 381 10.63 -7.96 9.65
CA HIS A 381 9.75 -6.81 9.39
C HIS A 381 10.25 -5.57 10.14
N PRO A 382 10.11 -4.37 9.57
CA PRO A 382 10.41 -3.14 10.30
C PRO A 382 9.42 -2.94 11.45
N TYR A 383 9.96 -2.53 12.60
CA TYR A 383 9.16 -2.06 13.72
C TYR A 383 8.88 -0.57 13.52
N LEU A 384 7.63 -0.23 13.21
CA LEU A 384 7.24 1.10 12.76
C LEU A 384 6.59 1.92 13.87
N GLY A 385 6.80 3.23 13.84
CA GLY A 385 6.06 4.20 14.64
C GLY A 385 4.61 4.35 14.17
N LEU A 386 3.76 5.01 14.97
CA LEU A 386 2.31 5.15 14.71
C LEU A 386 1.97 5.95 13.44
N GLY A 387 2.89 6.74 12.91
CA GLY A 387 2.76 7.38 11.59
C GLY A 387 3.44 6.58 10.49
N HIS A 388 3.64 5.28 10.68
CA HIS A 388 4.33 4.37 9.76
C HIS A 388 5.79 4.72 9.50
N GLU A 389 6.39 5.61 10.28
CA GLU A 389 7.79 5.99 10.14
C GLU A 389 8.73 4.87 10.59
N PHE A 390 9.87 4.75 9.91
CA PHE A 390 10.97 3.95 10.42
C PHE A 390 11.43 4.48 11.79
N LEU A 391 11.80 3.57 12.67
CA LEU A 391 12.43 3.87 13.95
C LEU A 391 13.90 3.46 13.89
N GLU A 392 14.74 4.22 14.57
CA GLU A 392 16.16 3.91 14.71
C GLU A 392 16.38 2.74 15.67
N LYS A 393 17.37 1.90 15.36
CA LYS A 393 17.74 0.75 16.18
C LYS A 393 18.37 1.20 17.50
N ALA A 394 19.27 2.15 17.45
CA ALA A 394 19.85 2.82 18.63
C ALA A 394 19.48 4.31 18.61
N LEU A 395 19.04 4.82 19.74
CA LEU A 395 18.54 6.18 19.87
C LEU A 395 19.63 7.22 19.57
N GLY A 396 19.34 8.13 18.62
CA GLY A 396 20.21 9.23 18.22
C GLY A 396 21.22 8.87 17.12
N GLU A 397 21.29 7.61 16.66
CA GLU A 397 22.20 7.22 15.58
C GLU A 397 21.66 7.54 14.17
N ALA A 398 20.35 7.52 14.00
CA ALA A 398 19.73 7.73 12.70
C ALA A 398 18.40 8.49 12.80
N PRO A 399 18.36 9.70 13.40
CA PRO A 399 17.12 10.43 13.67
C PRO A 399 16.34 10.81 12.40
N PHE A 400 16.99 10.81 11.24
CA PHE A 400 16.36 11.06 9.94
C PHE A 400 15.34 9.96 9.54
N LEU A 401 15.44 8.75 10.11
CA LEU A 401 14.54 7.62 9.79
C LEU A 401 13.07 7.97 10.04
N ARG A 402 12.76 8.83 11.03
CA ARG A 402 11.41 9.36 11.27
C ARG A 402 10.80 10.13 10.08
N ASN A 403 11.61 10.47 9.07
CA ASN A 403 11.19 11.17 7.87
C ASN A 403 10.81 10.19 6.73
N ILE A 404 10.95 8.88 6.94
CA ILE A 404 10.65 7.84 5.95
C ILE A 404 9.46 7.03 6.45
N HIS A 405 8.31 7.18 5.79
CA HIS A 405 7.05 6.54 6.13
C HIS A 405 6.80 5.33 5.22
N VAL A 406 6.60 4.15 5.82
CA VAL A 406 6.44 2.87 5.11
C VAL A 406 4.97 2.56 4.94
N PHE A 407 4.41 2.78 3.76
CA PHE A 407 3.03 2.46 3.46
C PHE A 407 2.93 1.31 2.43
N ASN A 408 3.44 0.17 2.84
CA ASN A 408 3.44 -1.06 2.06
C ASN A 408 3.34 -2.28 3.02
N PRO A 409 3.20 -3.52 2.51
CA PRO A 409 3.00 -4.70 3.35
C PRO A 409 4.08 -4.98 4.40
N GLY A 410 5.24 -4.30 4.35
CA GLY A 410 6.23 -4.33 5.43
C GLY A 410 5.69 -3.91 6.79
N GLY A 411 4.63 -3.09 6.83
CA GLY A 411 3.95 -2.69 8.06
C GLY A 411 3.07 -3.76 8.72
N PHE A 412 2.96 -4.98 8.15
CA PHE A 412 1.99 -5.99 8.59
C PHE A 412 2.06 -6.30 10.09
N VAL A 413 3.23 -6.61 10.63
CA VAL A 413 3.36 -6.98 12.05
C VAL A 413 3.05 -5.81 12.98
N SER A 414 3.43 -4.59 12.58
CA SER A 414 3.19 -3.36 13.35
C SER A 414 1.71 -2.93 13.34
N PHE A 415 0.99 -3.14 12.23
CA PHE A 415 -0.37 -2.61 12.03
C PHE A 415 -1.45 -3.68 11.82
N GLY A 416 -1.06 -4.93 11.64
CA GLY A 416 -1.96 -6.06 11.57
C GLY A 416 -2.73 -6.23 10.27
N LEU A 417 -2.51 -5.38 9.28
CA LEU A 417 -3.12 -5.45 7.95
C LEU A 417 -2.04 -5.47 6.87
N PRO A 418 -2.32 -6.02 5.69
CA PRO A 418 -1.49 -5.82 4.52
C PRO A 418 -1.59 -4.34 4.09
N ILE A 419 -0.68 -3.51 4.62
CA ILE A 419 -0.70 -2.06 4.38
C ILE A 419 -0.62 -1.77 2.88
N GLY A 420 -1.50 -0.88 2.40
CA GLY A 420 -1.70 -0.60 0.98
C GLY A 420 -2.92 -1.30 0.38
N ASP A 421 -3.60 -2.19 1.13
CA ASP A 421 -4.93 -2.67 0.75
C ASP A 421 -6.03 -1.61 1.00
N VAL A 422 -7.23 -1.82 0.46
CA VAL A 422 -8.34 -0.86 0.57
C VAL A 422 -8.69 -0.52 2.03
N PRO A 423 -8.85 -1.48 2.96
CA PRO A 423 -9.15 -1.16 4.35
C PRO A 423 -8.09 -0.32 5.07
N SER A 424 -6.80 -0.57 4.79
CA SER A 424 -5.71 0.17 5.44
C SER A 424 -5.65 1.63 4.98
N ILE A 425 -6.03 1.92 3.74
CA ILE A 425 -6.02 3.29 3.20
C ILE A 425 -6.86 4.22 4.08
N ARG A 426 -8.11 3.85 4.37
CA ARG A 426 -9.00 4.68 5.18
C ARG A 426 -8.46 4.96 6.58
N ARG A 427 -7.89 3.94 7.23
CA ARG A 427 -7.40 4.06 8.61
C ARG A 427 -6.07 4.79 8.68
N ASP A 428 -5.14 4.38 7.82
CA ASP A 428 -3.73 4.67 8.04
C ASP A 428 -3.25 5.91 7.27
N VAL A 429 -3.85 6.24 6.11
CA VAL A 429 -3.48 7.47 5.38
C VAL A 429 -3.70 8.72 6.24
N PRO A 430 -4.85 8.91 6.92
CA PRO A 430 -5.03 10.04 7.83
C PRO A 430 -4.01 10.06 8.98
N ALA A 431 -3.64 8.91 9.53
CA ALA A 431 -2.65 8.82 10.62
C ALA A 431 -1.25 9.25 10.15
N VAL A 432 -0.82 8.81 8.97
CA VAL A 432 0.46 9.22 8.38
C VAL A 432 0.47 10.71 8.06
N VAL A 433 -0.61 11.24 7.46
CA VAL A 433 -0.72 12.67 7.14
C VAL A 433 -0.71 13.52 8.40
N ALA A 434 -1.42 13.13 9.45
CA ALA A 434 -1.39 13.83 10.74
C ALA A 434 0.02 13.82 11.37
N ARG A 435 0.75 12.70 11.25
CA ARG A 435 2.14 12.61 11.72
C ARG A 435 3.05 13.55 10.93
N ILE A 436 2.96 13.53 9.60
CA ILE A 436 3.75 14.40 8.73
C ILE A 436 3.43 15.88 9.01
N SER A 437 2.16 16.23 9.10
CA SER A 437 1.71 17.59 9.43
C SER A 437 2.32 18.09 10.74
N ARG A 438 2.21 17.28 11.81
CA ARG A 438 2.81 17.61 13.11
C ARG A 438 4.32 17.82 13.00
N ASP A 439 5.03 16.92 12.34
CA ASP A 439 6.48 16.97 12.23
C ASP A 439 6.96 18.18 11.42
N LEU A 440 6.25 18.54 10.34
CA LEU A 440 6.53 19.73 9.54
C LEU A 440 6.26 21.02 10.34
N PHE A 441 5.14 21.06 11.07
CA PHE A 441 4.79 22.19 11.91
C PHE A 441 5.85 22.44 12.99
N LEU A 442 6.23 21.39 13.73
CA LEU A 442 7.23 21.52 14.80
C LEU A 442 8.64 21.85 14.28
N ALA A 443 8.97 21.40 13.07
CA ALA A 443 10.25 21.75 12.46
C ALA A 443 10.34 23.21 11.98
N ASP A 444 9.19 23.90 11.80
CA ASP A 444 9.09 25.29 11.37
C ASP A 444 8.46 26.19 12.43
N LEU A 445 8.54 25.81 13.71
CA LEU A 445 7.84 26.45 14.82
C LEU A 445 8.09 27.96 14.87
N ASP A 446 9.34 28.41 14.73
CA ASP A 446 9.70 29.85 14.75
C ASP A 446 8.96 30.64 13.65
N SER A 447 8.80 30.05 12.47
CA SER A 447 8.05 30.65 11.38
C SER A 447 6.55 30.76 11.70
N HIS A 448 5.99 29.76 12.40
CA HIS A 448 4.57 29.78 12.80
C HIS A 448 4.35 30.75 13.98
N GLU A 449 5.24 30.81 14.96
CA GLU A 449 5.21 31.80 16.04
C GLU A 449 5.23 33.23 15.49
N SER A 450 6.09 33.50 14.51
CA SER A 450 6.17 34.80 13.85
C SER A 450 4.86 35.23 13.17
N ARG A 451 4.06 34.28 12.69
CA ARG A 451 2.71 34.58 12.13
C ARG A 451 1.75 35.04 13.23
N ILE A 452 1.82 34.49 14.44
CA ILE A 452 0.92 34.83 15.55
C ILE A 452 1.33 36.14 16.18
N THR A 453 2.63 36.37 16.35
CA THR A 453 3.19 37.58 17.01
C THR A 453 3.31 38.77 16.09
N GLY A 454 3.14 38.61 14.80
CA GLY A 454 3.17 39.67 13.79
C GLY A 454 2.02 40.68 13.90
N SER A 455 2.12 41.77 13.14
CA SER A 455 1.01 42.74 13.02
C SER A 455 -0.11 42.14 12.16
N HIS A 456 -1.33 42.20 12.66
CA HIS A 456 -2.53 41.72 11.95
C HIS A 456 -3.51 42.85 11.74
N PRO A 457 -4.26 42.90 10.63
CA PRO A 457 -5.30 43.86 10.42
C PRO A 457 -6.41 43.68 11.46
N ALA A 458 -6.87 44.77 12.06
CA ALA A 458 -8.02 44.72 12.96
C ALA A 458 -9.31 44.44 12.15
N GLU A 459 -10.18 43.57 12.65
CA GLU A 459 -11.49 43.35 12.03
C GLU A 459 -12.43 44.52 12.20
N PHE A 460 -12.27 45.30 13.27
CA PHE A 460 -13.04 46.53 13.54
C PHE A 460 -12.19 47.48 14.37
N GLY A 461 -12.48 48.78 14.25
CA GLY A 461 -11.87 49.83 15.06
C GLY A 461 -12.65 50.10 16.35
N GLU A 462 -12.07 50.94 17.22
CA GLU A 462 -12.73 51.35 18.50
C GLU A 462 -14.08 52.00 18.33
N GLU A 463 -14.32 52.68 17.21
CA GLU A 463 -15.59 53.30 16.83
C GLU A 463 -16.77 52.32 16.85
N ALA A 464 -16.53 51.08 16.56
CA ALA A 464 -17.57 50.03 16.53
C ALA A 464 -18.25 49.81 17.90
N TYR A 465 -17.53 50.07 18.99
CA TYR A 465 -18.03 49.84 20.35
C TYR A 465 -17.95 51.06 21.27
N ALA A 466 -17.45 52.19 20.80
CA ALA A 466 -17.24 53.41 21.57
C ALA A 466 -18.48 53.86 22.35
N SER A 467 -19.68 53.72 21.76
CA SER A 467 -20.95 54.12 22.39
C SER A 467 -21.37 53.22 23.55
N ALA A 468 -20.83 52.00 23.61
CA ALA A 468 -21.14 51.01 24.66
C ALA A 468 -20.12 51.01 25.79
N VAL A 469 -19.02 51.75 25.67
CA VAL A 469 -17.98 51.80 26.72
C VAL A 469 -18.52 52.49 27.95
N TRP A 470 -18.63 51.75 29.04
CA TRP A 470 -19.00 52.28 30.35
C TRP A 470 -17.89 53.20 30.88
N ARG A 471 -18.26 54.40 31.33
CA ARG A 471 -17.34 55.36 31.97
C ARG A 471 -17.88 55.63 33.36
N PRO A 472 -17.04 55.61 34.42
CA PRO A 472 -17.49 56.01 35.75
C PRO A 472 -17.93 57.47 35.74
N ALA A 473 -18.97 57.81 36.52
CA ALA A 473 -19.40 59.18 36.69
C ALA A 473 -18.24 60.00 37.25
N GLN A 474 -17.92 61.12 36.60
CA GLN A 474 -16.93 62.06 37.13
C GLN A 474 -17.48 62.56 38.49
N THR A 475 -16.75 62.30 39.56
CA THR A 475 -16.98 62.94 40.86
C THR A 475 -16.74 64.45 40.69
N ILE A 476 -17.84 65.23 40.56
CA ILE A 476 -17.72 66.68 40.59
C ILE A 476 -17.29 67.01 42.03
N ALA A 477 -16.04 67.40 42.25
CA ALA A 477 -15.59 67.98 43.51
C ALA A 477 -16.42 69.26 43.67
N ALA A 478 -17.27 69.28 44.70
CA ALA A 478 -17.94 70.49 45.13
C ALA A 478 -16.88 71.36 45.79
N GLU A 479 -16.65 72.55 45.20
CA GLU A 479 -15.96 73.68 45.85
C GLU A 479 -16.70 74.16 47.08
#